data_2bb9e2736595b1d300b4ebfd40ef85df
#
_entry.id   2bb9e2736595b1d300b4ebfd40ef85df
#
_cell.length_a   1.000
_cell.length_b   1.000
_cell.length_c   1.000
_cell.angle_alpha   90.00
_cell.angle_beta   90.00
_cell.angle_gamma   90.00
#
_symmetry.space_group_name_H-M   'P 1'
#
loop_
_entity.id
_entity.type
_entity.pdbx_description
1 polymer ?
#
loop_
_entity_poly.entity_id
_entity_poly.type
_entity_poly.pdbx_seq_one_letter_code
_entity_poly.pdbx_strand_id
1 'polypeptide(L)'
;AAFIAQALLAAPEALWTPLDNTTKQRVIYEFKTIRQIKPANNNWVLFAAMIESFLLFIGEPIDVPRMDTAVETIEKWYIGDGWYKDGEKFHFDHYNGFVIHPMLVEVLRVNVANGRMEKNRYNLAYKRMQRYASYQERFISPEGTFPVFGRSSTYRAGLFQPLTKLALEHALPKEITPAQVRCGLTTVLKKIFIPSTFTKEGCLTLGFVGEKQAGIADSYSNTGSLYLTAYVFLPLGLP
;
A
#
# COMPACT_ATOMS: atom_id res chain seq x y z
N ALA A 1 -11.32 -2.53 -4.70
CA ALA A 1 -11.35 -3.95 -4.27
C ALA A 1 -10.02 -4.35 -3.62
N ALA A 2 -8.85 -4.16 -4.27
CA ALA A 2 -7.56 -4.62 -3.73
C ALA A 2 -7.22 -4.04 -2.35
N PHE A 3 -7.49 -2.76 -2.11
CA PHE A 3 -7.28 -2.14 -0.79
C PHE A 3 -8.24 -2.68 0.27
N ILE A 4 -9.45 -3.11 -0.13
CA ILE A 4 -10.37 -3.82 0.79
C ILE A 4 -9.78 -5.20 1.12
N ALA A 5 -9.32 -5.95 0.13
CA ALA A 5 -8.66 -7.24 0.36
C ALA A 5 -7.44 -7.10 1.28
N GLN A 6 -6.63 -6.06 1.07
CA GLN A 6 -5.49 -5.74 1.93
C GLN A 6 -5.90 -5.45 3.38
N ALA A 7 -6.96 -4.67 3.58
CA ALA A 7 -7.48 -4.38 4.92
C ALA A 7 -8.02 -5.64 5.62
N LEU A 8 -8.76 -6.47 4.89
CA LEU A 8 -9.29 -7.74 5.41
C LEU A 8 -8.17 -8.71 5.80
N LEU A 9 -7.06 -8.74 5.06
CA LEU A 9 -5.87 -9.53 5.40
C LEU A 9 -5.09 -8.96 6.59
N ALA A 10 -5.05 -7.64 6.73
CA ALA A 10 -4.32 -6.98 7.80
C ALA A 10 -5.01 -7.10 9.16
N ALA A 11 -6.34 -7.13 9.19
CA ALA A 11 -7.13 -7.20 10.42
C ALA A 11 -8.34 -8.15 10.28
N PRO A 12 -8.12 -9.45 10.01
CA PRO A 12 -9.20 -10.39 9.71
C PRO A 12 -10.18 -10.54 10.88
N GLU A 13 -9.70 -10.56 12.11
CA GLU A 13 -10.54 -10.69 13.31
C GLU A 13 -11.49 -9.49 13.51
N ALA A 14 -11.07 -8.30 13.12
CA ALA A 14 -11.86 -7.09 13.25
C ALA A 14 -12.79 -6.85 12.04
N LEU A 15 -12.34 -7.22 10.83
CA LEU A 15 -13.01 -6.79 9.59
C LEU A 15 -13.69 -7.93 8.83
N TRP A 16 -13.20 -9.18 8.94
CA TRP A 16 -13.76 -10.32 8.22
C TRP A 16 -14.58 -11.25 9.12
N THR A 17 -14.01 -11.65 10.25
CA THR A 17 -14.64 -12.62 11.16
C THR A 17 -16.03 -12.21 11.60
N PRO A 18 -16.30 -10.93 11.96
CA PRO A 18 -17.61 -10.50 12.45
C PRO A 18 -18.71 -10.40 11.39
N LEU A 19 -18.35 -10.45 10.09
CA LEU A 19 -19.34 -10.33 9.01
C LEU A 19 -20.28 -11.55 9.01
N ASP A 20 -21.54 -11.30 8.72
CA ASP A 20 -22.53 -12.35 8.47
C ASP A 20 -22.22 -13.12 7.17
N ASN A 21 -22.76 -14.33 7.05
CA ASN A 21 -22.49 -15.21 5.92
C ASN A 21 -22.94 -14.59 4.58
N THR A 22 -24.05 -13.86 4.56
CA THR A 22 -24.55 -13.23 3.34
C THR A 22 -23.58 -12.16 2.84
N THR A 23 -23.07 -11.33 3.74
CA THR A 23 -22.07 -10.30 3.43
C THR A 23 -20.77 -10.95 2.96
N LYS A 24 -20.28 -12.00 3.65
CA LYS A 24 -19.10 -12.76 3.21
C LYS A 24 -19.24 -13.29 1.79
N GLN A 25 -20.37 -13.93 1.46
CA GLN A 25 -20.61 -14.46 0.12
C GLN A 25 -20.67 -13.36 -0.94
N ARG A 26 -21.24 -12.20 -0.63
CA ARG A 26 -21.24 -11.05 -1.55
C ARG A 26 -19.82 -10.55 -1.82
N VAL A 27 -18.99 -10.40 -0.80
CA VAL A 27 -17.57 -9.99 -0.97
C VAL A 27 -16.81 -11.00 -1.82
N ILE A 28 -16.96 -12.30 -1.56
CA ILE A 28 -16.33 -13.36 -2.36
C ILE A 28 -16.79 -13.29 -3.82
N TYR A 29 -18.09 -13.15 -4.06
CA TYR A 29 -18.65 -13.02 -5.39
C TYR A 29 -18.06 -11.81 -6.12
N GLU A 30 -18.08 -10.63 -5.53
CA GLU A 30 -17.54 -9.41 -6.13
C GLU A 30 -16.04 -9.53 -6.42
N PHE A 31 -15.26 -10.13 -5.52
CA PHE A 31 -13.83 -10.35 -5.76
C PHE A 31 -13.58 -11.31 -6.93
N LYS A 32 -14.39 -12.35 -7.09
CA LYS A 32 -14.29 -13.27 -8.22
C LYS A 32 -14.72 -12.61 -9.55
N THR A 33 -15.69 -11.69 -9.55
CA THR A 33 -16.11 -10.98 -10.79
C THR A 33 -14.99 -10.11 -11.35
N ILE A 34 -14.08 -9.59 -10.49
CA ILE A 34 -12.94 -8.78 -10.92
C ILE A 34 -11.93 -9.56 -11.77
N ARG A 35 -11.98 -10.90 -11.76
CA ARG A 35 -11.15 -11.72 -12.67
C ARG A 35 -11.37 -11.42 -14.15
N GLN A 36 -12.52 -10.88 -14.51
CA GLN A 36 -12.83 -10.44 -15.88
C GLN A 36 -11.99 -9.21 -16.30
N ILE A 37 -11.45 -8.46 -15.34
CA ILE A 37 -10.65 -7.27 -15.62
C ILE A 37 -9.18 -7.67 -15.74
N LYS A 38 -8.61 -7.45 -16.93
CA LYS A 38 -7.17 -7.58 -17.13
C LYS A 38 -6.46 -6.36 -16.53
N PRO A 39 -5.59 -6.54 -15.52
CA PRO A 39 -4.84 -5.41 -14.97
C PRO A 39 -3.88 -4.84 -16.01
N ALA A 40 -3.64 -3.53 -15.93
CA ALA A 40 -2.57 -2.90 -16.70
C ALA A 40 -1.19 -3.48 -16.28
N ASN A 41 -0.26 -3.53 -17.22
CA ASN A 41 1.09 -4.06 -17.00
C ASN A 41 1.98 -3.05 -16.24
N ASN A 42 1.60 -2.77 -15.01
CA ASN A 42 2.27 -1.91 -14.04
C ASN A 42 1.93 -2.41 -12.63
N ASN A 43 2.06 -1.59 -11.58
CA ASN A 43 1.71 -1.97 -10.21
C ASN A 43 0.29 -2.57 -10.06
N TRP A 44 -0.62 -2.36 -11.00
CA TRP A 44 -1.99 -2.90 -10.97
C TRP A 44 -2.05 -4.43 -11.01
N VAL A 45 -1.00 -5.10 -11.48
CA VAL A 45 -0.93 -6.57 -11.39
C VAL A 45 -1.00 -7.04 -9.94
N LEU A 46 -0.47 -6.25 -9.00
CA LEU A 46 -0.57 -6.54 -7.57
C LEU A 46 -2.01 -6.39 -7.02
N PHE A 47 -2.85 -5.56 -7.62
CA PHE A 47 -4.26 -5.49 -7.22
C PHE A 47 -4.97 -6.82 -7.49
N ALA A 48 -4.65 -7.45 -8.62
CA ALA A 48 -5.16 -8.78 -8.93
C ALA A 48 -4.64 -9.83 -7.93
N ALA A 49 -3.32 -9.85 -7.69
CA ALA A 49 -2.70 -10.78 -6.76
C ALA A 49 -3.20 -10.59 -5.32
N MET A 50 -3.46 -9.37 -4.88
CA MET A 50 -3.99 -9.07 -3.54
C MET A 50 -5.38 -9.68 -3.32
N ILE A 51 -6.26 -9.59 -4.34
CA ILE A 51 -7.60 -10.19 -4.29
C ILE A 51 -7.49 -11.71 -4.23
N GLU A 52 -6.65 -12.31 -5.09
CA GLU A 52 -6.42 -13.75 -5.07
C GLU A 52 -5.79 -14.22 -3.74
N SER A 53 -4.91 -13.40 -3.14
CA SER A 53 -4.33 -13.70 -1.82
C SER A 53 -5.39 -13.71 -0.72
N PHE A 54 -6.34 -12.79 -0.75
CA PHE A 54 -7.44 -12.83 0.20
C PHE A 54 -8.34 -14.07 -0.01
N LEU A 55 -8.66 -14.40 -1.27
CA LEU A 55 -9.42 -15.61 -1.57
C LEU A 55 -8.68 -16.87 -1.08
N LEU A 56 -7.36 -16.95 -1.29
CA LEU A 56 -6.52 -18.02 -0.76
C LEU A 56 -6.57 -18.10 0.77
N PHE A 57 -6.48 -16.95 1.44
CA PHE A 57 -6.51 -16.87 2.90
C PHE A 57 -7.79 -17.43 3.52
N ILE A 58 -8.93 -17.22 2.85
CA ILE A 58 -10.24 -17.73 3.32
C ILE A 58 -10.58 -19.13 2.79
N GLY A 59 -9.67 -19.79 2.07
CA GLY A 59 -9.85 -21.15 1.54
C GLY A 59 -10.66 -21.24 0.25
N GLU A 60 -10.87 -20.12 -0.47
CA GLU A 60 -11.56 -20.11 -1.74
C GLU A 60 -10.62 -20.47 -2.92
N PRO A 61 -11.16 -21.08 -4.01
CA PRO A 61 -10.38 -21.34 -5.20
C PRO A 61 -9.81 -20.05 -5.82
N ILE A 62 -8.52 -20.05 -6.14
CA ILE A 62 -7.79 -18.90 -6.68
C ILE A 62 -7.45 -19.10 -8.17
N ASP A 63 -7.22 -17.97 -8.85
CA ASP A 63 -6.61 -17.92 -10.18
C ASP A 63 -5.08 -17.95 -10.03
N VAL A 64 -4.50 -19.15 -10.06
CA VAL A 64 -3.07 -19.39 -9.87
C VAL A 64 -2.21 -18.65 -10.89
N PRO A 65 -2.45 -18.73 -12.21
CA PRO A 65 -1.68 -17.99 -13.20
C PRO A 65 -1.69 -16.48 -12.97
N ARG A 66 -2.84 -15.94 -12.59
CA ARG A 66 -3.02 -14.50 -12.31
C ARG A 66 -2.17 -14.05 -11.13
N MET A 67 -2.11 -14.84 -10.07
CA MET A 67 -1.28 -14.62 -8.88
C MET A 67 0.21 -14.70 -9.21
N ASP A 68 0.63 -15.80 -9.81
CA ASP A 68 2.04 -16.11 -10.02
C ASP A 68 2.65 -15.13 -11.03
N THR A 69 1.96 -14.85 -12.14
CA THR A 69 2.39 -13.84 -13.13
C THR A 69 2.56 -12.46 -12.51
N ALA A 70 1.67 -12.06 -11.60
CA ALA A 70 1.79 -10.76 -10.94
C ALA A 70 3.06 -10.65 -10.10
N VAL A 71 3.33 -11.67 -9.28
CA VAL A 71 4.53 -11.71 -8.42
C VAL A 71 5.80 -11.71 -9.26
N GLU A 72 5.89 -12.60 -10.28
CA GLU A 72 7.05 -12.68 -11.16
C GLU A 72 7.29 -11.37 -11.94
N THR A 73 6.23 -10.71 -12.37
CA THR A 73 6.31 -9.44 -13.10
C THR A 73 6.94 -8.36 -12.21
N ILE A 74 6.46 -8.22 -10.99
CA ILE A 74 7.02 -7.22 -10.07
C ILE A 74 8.47 -7.56 -9.69
N GLU A 75 8.79 -8.83 -9.44
CA GLU A 75 10.18 -9.22 -9.13
C GLU A 75 11.17 -8.88 -10.25
N LYS A 76 10.76 -9.05 -11.52
CA LYS A 76 11.55 -8.65 -12.69
C LYS A 76 11.79 -7.13 -12.79
N TRP A 77 10.96 -6.34 -12.16
CA TRP A 77 11.08 -4.88 -12.16
C TRP A 77 11.95 -4.34 -11.02
N TYR A 78 12.53 -5.20 -10.21
CA TYR A 78 13.48 -4.76 -9.19
C TYR A 78 14.74 -4.17 -9.83
N ILE A 79 15.08 -2.92 -9.46
CA ILE A 79 16.20 -2.18 -10.03
C ILE A 79 17.37 -1.97 -9.06
N GLY A 80 17.26 -2.58 -7.88
CA GLY A 80 18.30 -2.49 -6.86
C GLY A 80 17.95 -1.56 -5.70
N ASP A 81 18.68 -1.70 -4.63
CA ASP A 81 18.70 -0.81 -3.45
C ASP A 81 17.31 -0.49 -2.85
N GLY A 82 16.40 -1.47 -2.89
CA GLY A 82 15.05 -1.33 -2.36
C GLY A 82 14.04 -0.73 -3.35
N TRP A 83 14.40 -0.46 -4.58
CA TRP A 83 13.51 0.16 -5.55
C TRP A 83 13.04 -0.78 -6.65
N TYR A 84 11.80 -0.57 -7.09
CA TYR A 84 11.19 -1.18 -8.26
C TYR A 84 10.83 -0.11 -9.27
N LYS A 85 11.07 -0.36 -10.57
CA LYS A 85 10.39 0.41 -11.61
C LYS A 85 8.92 0.01 -11.66
N ASP A 86 8.05 0.89 -12.17
CA ASP A 86 6.63 0.62 -12.26
C ASP A 86 6.19 0.47 -13.73
N GLY A 87 6.23 -0.75 -14.20
CA GLY A 87 5.92 -1.13 -15.56
C GLY A 87 7.15 -1.40 -16.43
N GLU A 88 6.92 -1.77 -17.70
CA GLU A 88 8.01 -2.06 -18.65
C GLU A 88 8.86 -0.83 -18.96
N LYS A 89 8.20 0.31 -19.16
CA LYS A 89 8.88 1.61 -19.25
C LYS A 89 9.31 2.03 -17.86
N PHE A 90 10.48 2.64 -17.76
CA PHE A 90 11.00 3.10 -16.49
C PHE A 90 10.14 4.24 -15.93
N HIS A 91 9.42 3.94 -14.86
CA HIS A 91 8.76 4.91 -14.01
C HIS A 91 9.32 4.76 -12.59
N PHE A 92 9.84 5.84 -12.05
CA PHE A 92 10.40 5.92 -10.70
C PHE A 92 9.55 6.89 -9.90
N ASP A 93 8.72 6.36 -9.01
CA ASP A 93 7.74 7.13 -8.29
C ASP A 93 7.37 6.52 -6.92
N HIS A 94 6.47 7.20 -6.22
CA HIS A 94 5.98 6.78 -4.92
C HIS A 94 5.07 5.54 -4.94
N TYR A 95 4.76 4.95 -6.10
CA TYR A 95 4.05 3.67 -6.13
C TYR A 95 4.83 2.54 -5.45
N ASN A 96 6.14 2.67 -5.29
CA ASN A 96 6.91 1.80 -4.42
C ASN A 96 6.37 1.78 -2.99
N GLY A 97 5.94 2.94 -2.47
CA GLY A 97 5.34 3.08 -1.14
C GLY A 97 3.84 2.82 -1.09
N PHE A 98 3.08 3.31 -2.08
CA PHE A 98 1.63 3.15 -2.10
C PHE A 98 1.17 1.70 -2.32
N VAL A 99 1.86 0.95 -3.19
CA VAL A 99 1.38 -0.33 -3.70
C VAL A 99 2.46 -1.41 -3.71
N ILE A 100 3.62 -1.17 -4.35
CA ILE A 100 4.52 -2.26 -4.74
C ILE A 100 5.04 -3.02 -3.51
N HIS A 101 5.73 -2.35 -2.60
CA HIS A 101 6.26 -3.01 -1.41
C HIS A 101 5.17 -3.59 -0.50
N PRO A 102 4.15 -2.82 -0.06
CA PRO A 102 3.21 -3.35 0.91
C PRO A 102 2.36 -4.50 0.36
N MET A 103 1.94 -4.42 -0.91
CA MET A 103 1.14 -5.49 -1.49
C MET A 103 1.97 -6.72 -1.87
N LEU A 104 3.19 -6.55 -2.43
CA LEU A 104 4.06 -7.68 -2.75
C LEU A 104 4.40 -8.50 -1.51
N VAL A 105 4.77 -7.83 -0.42
CA VAL A 105 5.10 -8.49 0.85
C VAL A 105 3.88 -9.25 1.38
N GLU A 106 2.70 -8.66 1.33
CA GLU A 106 1.48 -9.28 1.83
C GLU A 106 1.05 -10.48 0.97
N VAL A 107 1.11 -10.34 -0.36
CA VAL A 107 0.86 -11.44 -1.30
C VAL A 107 1.80 -12.62 -1.03
N LEU A 108 3.11 -12.36 -0.89
CA LEU A 108 4.09 -13.39 -0.60
C LEU A 108 3.85 -14.02 0.78
N ARG A 109 3.52 -13.24 1.81
CA ARG A 109 3.22 -13.73 3.16
C ARG A 109 2.10 -14.78 3.12
N VAL A 110 1.00 -14.46 2.44
CA VAL A 110 -0.15 -15.37 2.33
C VAL A 110 0.20 -16.63 1.54
N ASN A 111 0.93 -16.49 0.43
CA ASN A 111 1.32 -17.64 -0.40
C ASN A 111 2.29 -18.58 0.33
N VAL A 112 3.24 -18.04 1.09
CA VAL A 112 4.17 -18.83 1.92
C VAL A 112 3.41 -19.54 3.04
N ALA A 113 2.50 -18.88 3.72
CA ALA A 113 1.69 -19.47 4.77
C ALA A 113 0.81 -20.64 4.28
N ASN A 114 0.45 -20.64 2.99
CA ASN A 114 -0.31 -21.71 2.34
C ASN A 114 0.57 -22.71 1.54
N GLY A 115 1.88 -22.69 1.73
CA GLY A 115 2.82 -23.63 1.10
C GLY A 115 2.96 -23.48 -0.42
N ARG A 116 2.55 -22.33 -1.00
CA ARG A 116 2.56 -22.12 -2.45
C ARG A 116 3.86 -21.50 -2.98
N MET A 117 4.54 -20.75 -2.15
CA MET A 117 5.78 -20.06 -2.52
C MET A 117 6.84 -20.26 -1.45
N GLU A 118 8.10 -20.19 -1.88
CA GLU A 118 9.25 -20.34 -0.99
C GLU A 118 9.40 -19.16 -0.03
N LYS A 119 9.70 -19.45 1.23
CA LYS A 119 9.89 -18.43 2.28
C LYS A 119 11.01 -17.43 1.96
N ASN A 120 12.01 -17.85 1.19
CA ASN A 120 13.10 -16.97 0.77
C ASN A 120 12.63 -15.81 -0.09
N ARG A 121 11.60 -15.98 -0.94
CA ARG A 121 11.00 -14.90 -1.73
C ARG A 121 10.38 -13.83 -0.83
N TYR A 122 9.61 -14.25 0.16
CA TYR A 122 9.05 -13.34 1.17
C TYR A 122 10.15 -12.60 1.92
N ASN A 123 11.15 -13.31 2.44
CA ASN A 123 12.25 -12.71 3.19
C ASN A 123 13.01 -11.68 2.35
N LEU A 124 13.23 -11.96 1.06
CA LEU A 124 13.90 -11.04 0.15
C LEU A 124 13.06 -9.79 -0.09
N ALA A 125 11.78 -9.93 -0.40
CA ALA A 125 10.87 -8.80 -0.61
C ALA A 125 10.75 -7.94 0.66
N TYR A 126 10.66 -8.58 1.83
CA TYR A 126 10.61 -7.91 3.12
C TYR A 126 11.89 -7.10 3.40
N LYS A 127 13.07 -7.67 3.14
CA LYS A 127 14.36 -6.98 3.26
C LYS A 127 14.47 -5.78 2.31
N ARG A 128 13.94 -5.92 1.08
CA ARG A 128 13.87 -4.81 0.11
C ARG A 128 12.95 -3.70 0.61
N MET A 129 11.81 -4.05 1.23
CA MET A 129 10.90 -3.08 1.86
C MET A 129 11.57 -2.36 3.04
N GLN A 130 12.33 -3.06 3.88
CA GLN A 130 13.11 -2.43 4.96
C GLN A 130 14.12 -1.43 4.40
N ARG A 131 14.83 -1.79 3.31
CA ARG A 131 15.78 -0.87 2.65
C ARG A 131 15.07 0.36 2.07
N TYR A 132 13.91 0.18 1.46
CA TYR A 132 13.09 1.29 0.95
C TYR A 132 12.60 2.21 2.08
N ALA A 133 12.21 1.67 3.22
CA ALA A 133 11.78 2.44 4.37
C ALA A 133 12.89 3.35 4.95
N SER A 134 14.16 2.97 4.81
CA SER A 134 15.29 3.83 5.17
C SER A 134 15.34 5.10 4.32
N TYR A 135 14.91 5.03 3.05
CA TYR A 135 14.76 6.24 2.22
C TYR A 135 13.56 7.06 2.65
N GLN A 136 12.44 6.40 2.97
CA GLN A 136 11.23 7.11 3.36
C GLN A 136 11.44 7.98 4.60
N GLU A 137 12.18 7.46 5.60
CA GLU A 137 12.55 8.25 6.78
C GLU A 137 13.39 9.46 6.40
N ARG A 138 14.41 9.29 5.55
CA ARG A 138 15.31 10.35 5.10
C ARG A 138 14.65 11.36 4.13
N PHE A 139 13.53 11.02 3.53
CA PHE A 139 12.76 11.97 2.74
C PHE A 139 12.08 13.03 3.61
N ILE A 140 11.86 12.76 4.89
CA ILE A 140 11.18 13.68 5.78
C ILE A 140 12.18 14.75 6.25
N SER A 141 11.95 16.00 5.83
CA SER A 141 12.74 17.13 6.31
C SER A 141 12.40 17.47 7.76
N PRO A 142 13.27 18.19 8.47
CA PRO A 142 12.98 18.67 9.83
C PRO A 142 11.68 19.49 9.92
N GLU A 143 11.29 20.17 8.83
CA GLU A 143 10.05 20.96 8.74
C GLU A 143 8.81 20.12 8.42
N GLY A 144 8.95 18.82 8.20
CA GLY A 144 7.85 17.90 7.86
C GLY A 144 7.42 17.96 6.39
N THR A 145 8.31 18.39 5.50
CA THR A 145 8.09 18.26 4.06
C THR A 145 8.79 17.01 3.53
N PHE A 146 8.41 16.58 2.33
CA PHE A 146 9.07 15.48 1.63
C PHE A 146 9.01 15.68 0.12
N PRO A 147 9.92 15.07 -0.66
CA PRO A 147 9.92 15.20 -2.11
C PRO A 147 8.64 14.66 -2.72
N VAL A 148 7.95 15.47 -3.51
CA VAL A 148 6.79 15.06 -4.33
C VAL A 148 7.28 14.85 -5.74
N PHE A 149 7.34 13.60 -6.19
CA PHE A 149 7.75 13.24 -7.54
C PHE A 149 6.90 12.09 -8.09
N GLY A 150 6.85 11.99 -9.41
CA GLY A 150 6.01 11.03 -10.10
C GLY A 150 4.54 11.44 -10.10
N ARG A 151 3.66 10.46 -10.03
CA ARG A 151 2.20 10.60 -10.14
C ARG A 151 1.53 10.32 -8.79
N SER A 152 0.20 10.58 -8.73
CA SER A 152 -0.63 10.28 -7.56
C SER A 152 -0.25 11.04 -6.28
N SER A 153 0.27 12.27 -6.44
CA SER A 153 0.61 13.14 -5.32
C SER A 153 -0.57 13.42 -4.39
N THR A 154 -1.81 13.31 -4.92
CA THR A 154 -3.05 13.46 -4.15
C THR A 154 -3.26 12.37 -3.08
N TYR A 155 -2.47 11.27 -3.11
CA TYR A 155 -2.48 10.24 -2.07
C TYR A 155 -1.65 10.63 -0.85
N ARG A 156 -1.04 11.80 -0.89
CA ARG A 156 -0.37 12.47 0.23
C ARG A 156 0.62 11.55 0.96
N ALA A 157 0.49 11.44 2.28
CA ALA A 157 1.34 10.64 3.14
C ALA A 157 1.16 9.12 3.01
N GLY A 158 0.24 8.64 2.16
CA GLY A 158 0.04 7.20 1.92
C GLY A 158 1.30 6.49 1.40
N LEU A 159 2.23 7.23 0.79
CA LEU A 159 3.53 6.68 0.37
C LEU A 159 4.34 6.09 1.52
N PHE A 160 4.14 6.55 2.75
CA PHE A 160 4.86 6.06 3.93
C PHE A 160 4.34 4.71 4.46
N GLN A 161 3.42 4.06 3.76
CA GLN A 161 2.88 2.76 4.18
C GLN A 161 3.96 1.72 4.53
N PRO A 162 5.05 1.51 3.78
CA PRO A 162 6.13 0.61 4.18
C PRO A 162 6.77 0.96 5.52
N LEU A 163 7.09 2.23 5.73
CA LEU A 163 7.68 2.70 6.98
C LEU A 163 6.74 2.50 8.17
N THR A 164 5.46 2.81 8.01
CA THR A 164 4.45 2.65 9.05
C THR A 164 4.14 1.17 9.34
N LYS A 165 4.11 0.33 8.30
CA LYS A 165 3.94 -1.12 8.44
C LYS A 165 5.09 -1.73 9.23
N LEU A 166 6.33 -1.39 8.90
CA LEU A 166 7.51 -1.89 9.61
C LEU A 166 7.56 -1.40 11.07
N ALA A 167 7.10 -0.17 11.33
CA ALA A 167 6.96 0.30 12.70
C ALA A 167 5.93 -0.54 13.48
N LEU A 168 4.75 -0.79 12.90
CA LEU A 168 3.71 -1.62 13.48
C LEU A 168 4.19 -3.05 13.78
N GLU A 169 5.00 -3.62 12.89
CA GLU A 169 5.52 -4.98 12.99
C GLU A 169 6.81 -5.09 13.83
N HIS A 170 7.27 -4.00 14.46
CA HIS A 170 8.53 -3.93 15.21
C HIS A 170 9.76 -4.37 14.40
N ALA A 171 9.75 -4.09 13.09
CA ALA A 171 10.74 -4.54 12.12
C ALA A 171 11.44 -3.41 11.37
N LEU A 172 11.50 -2.23 11.97
CA LEU A 172 12.24 -1.10 11.42
C LEU A 172 13.72 -1.45 11.19
N PRO A 173 14.37 -0.84 10.18
CA PRO A 173 15.82 -0.88 10.06
C PRO A 173 16.51 -0.47 11.36
N LYS A 174 17.66 -1.08 11.67
CA LYS A 174 18.37 -0.86 12.96
C LYS A 174 18.71 0.60 13.23
N GLU A 175 18.92 1.38 12.19
CA GLU A 175 19.25 2.81 12.23
C GLU A 175 18.04 3.73 12.45
N ILE A 176 16.82 3.19 12.47
CA ILE A 176 15.58 3.96 12.61
C ILE A 176 14.85 3.54 13.88
N THR A 177 14.61 4.47 14.75
CA THR A 177 13.85 4.24 15.99
C THR A 177 12.35 4.51 15.80
N PRO A 178 11.46 3.84 16.53
CA PRO A 178 10.02 4.16 16.52
C PRO A 178 9.74 5.64 16.85
N ALA A 179 10.54 6.25 17.71
CA ALA A 179 10.43 7.67 18.04
C ALA A 179 10.71 8.60 16.85
N GLN A 180 11.73 8.29 16.04
CA GLN A 180 12.01 9.04 14.81
C GLN A 180 10.83 8.94 13.83
N VAL A 181 10.31 7.73 13.61
CA VAL A 181 9.14 7.52 12.73
C VAL A 181 7.94 8.32 13.24
N ARG A 182 7.62 8.23 14.52
CA ARG A 182 6.50 8.98 15.11
C ARG A 182 6.69 10.48 14.96
N CYS A 183 7.86 11.01 15.29
CA CYS A 183 8.18 12.43 15.21
C CYS A 183 8.07 12.93 13.77
N GLY A 184 8.74 12.25 12.82
CA GLY A 184 8.74 12.60 11.41
C GLY A 184 7.34 12.58 10.81
N LEU A 185 6.60 11.49 10.97
CA LEU A 185 5.25 11.37 10.43
C LEU A 185 4.26 12.36 11.07
N THR A 186 4.38 12.62 12.38
CA THR A 186 3.54 13.63 13.03
C THR A 186 3.79 15.02 12.44
N THR A 187 5.05 15.36 12.15
CA THR A 187 5.40 16.64 11.53
C THR A 187 4.85 16.74 10.11
N VAL A 188 4.96 15.65 9.31
CA VAL A 188 4.37 15.55 7.98
C VAL A 188 2.85 15.75 8.03
N LEU A 189 2.16 15.05 8.95
CA LEU A 189 0.70 15.13 9.07
C LEU A 189 0.23 16.53 9.43
N LYS A 190 0.90 17.19 10.37
CA LYS A 190 0.60 18.59 10.74
C LYS A 190 0.77 19.56 9.57
N LYS A 191 1.69 19.29 8.65
CA LYS A 191 1.88 20.11 7.43
C LYS A 191 0.80 19.86 6.39
N ILE A 192 0.36 18.61 6.23
CA ILE A 192 -0.61 18.24 5.20
C ILE A 192 -2.05 18.51 5.64
N PHE A 193 -2.40 18.18 6.88
CA PHE A 193 -3.77 18.27 7.38
C PHE A 193 -4.03 19.60 8.11
N ILE A 194 -3.89 20.69 7.37
CA ILE A 194 -4.34 22.01 7.81
C ILE A 194 -5.86 22.17 7.54
N PRO A 195 -6.55 23.12 8.19
CA PRO A 195 -8.01 23.27 8.04
C PRO A 195 -8.49 23.34 6.58
N SER A 196 -7.76 24.05 5.71
CA SER A 196 -8.11 24.19 4.28
C SER A 196 -7.86 22.92 3.43
N THR A 197 -7.27 21.87 4.00
CA THR A 197 -7.19 20.55 3.35
C THR A 197 -8.51 19.79 3.43
N PHE A 198 -9.47 20.29 4.18
CA PHE A 198 -10.80 19.70 4.32
C PHE A 198 -11.86 20.62 3.71
N THR A 199 -12.88 20.02 3.12
CA THR A 199 -14.09 20.75 2.70
C THR A 199 -14.90 21.17 3.93
N LYS A 200 -15.93 21.99 3.74
CA LYS A 200 -16.85 22.39 4.82
C LYS A 200 -17.55 21.19 5.47
N GLU A 201 -17.72 20.11 4.71
CA GLU A 201 -18.33 18.85 5.16
C GLU A 201 -17.32 17.93 5.85
N GLY A 202 -16.05 18.34 6.01
CA GLY A 202 -14.99 17.55 6.62
C GLY A 202 -14.36 16.50 5.71
N CYS A 203 -14.63 16.51 4.40
CA CYS A 203 -13.98 15.60 3.44
C CYS A 203 -12.64 16.17 2.97
N LEU A 204 -11.72 15.28 2.59
CA LEU A 204 -10.44 15.70 2.00
C LEU A 204 -10.66 16.42 0.65
N THR A 205 -9.98 17.56 0.46
CA THR A 205 -9.94 18.25 -0.83
C THR A 205 -9.13 17.48 -1.86
N LEU A 206 -9.49 17.59 -3.14
CA LEU A 206 -8.67 17.06 -4.23
C LEU A 206 -7.41 17.92 -4.38
N GLY A 207 -6.28 17.40 -3.94
CA GLY A 207 -5.01 18.14 -3.95
C GLY A 207 -3.98 17.49 -3.02
N PHE A 208 -2.90 18.21 -2.76
CA PHE A 208 -1.84 17.77 -1.86
C PHE A 208 -1.96 18.44 -0.48
N VAL A 209 -1.95 19.76 -0.41
CA VAL A 209 -2.11 20.54 0.83
C VAL A 209 -3.06 21.71 0.55
N GLY A 210 -3.96 21.99 1.49
CA GLY A 210 -4.84 23.15 1.42
C GLY A 210 -6.04 22.94 0.49
N GLU A 211 -6.46 24.02 -0.18
CA GLU A 211 -7.64 24.04 -1.03
C GLU A 211 -7.51 23.10 -2.24
N LYS A 212 -8.60 22.95 -3.00
CA LYS A 212 -8.66 22.10 -4.20
C LYS A 212 -7.59 22.49 -5.23
N GLN A 213 -6.76 21.53 -5.60
CA GLN A 213 -5.67 21.65 -6.57
C GLN A 213 -5.88 20.64 -7.71
N ALA A 214 -6.88 20.89 -8.56
CA ALA A 214 -7.26 19.95 -9.63
C ALA A 214 -6.12 19.69 -10.62
N GLY A 215 -5.21 20.66 -10.84
CA GLY A 215 -4.10 20.54 -11.78
C GLY A 215 -3.02 19.53 -11.41
N ILE A 216 -2.97 19.07 -10.15
CA ILE A 216 -2.02 18.03 -9.72
C ILE A 216 -2.66 16.63 -9.64
N ALA A 217 -3.95 16.54 -9.92
CA ALA A 217 -4.68 15.28 -9.90
C ALA A 217 -4.51 14.55 -11.24
N ASP A 218 -4.14 13.29 -11.18
CA ASP A 218 -4.13 12.45 -12.37
C ASP A 218 -5.56 12.12 -12.82
N SER A 219 -5.74 11.79 -14.10
CA SER A 219 -7.05 11.50 -14.70
C SER A 219 -7.84 10.37 -14.00
N TYR A 220 -7.16 9.48 -13.32
CA TYR A 220 -7.75 8.37 -12.56
C TYR A 220 -8.02 8.72 -11.08
N SER A 221 -7.60 9.90 -10.61
CA SER A 221 -7.83 10.33 -9.23
C SER A 221 -9.31 10.60 -8.98
N ASN A 222 -9.81 10.04 -7.90
CA ASN A 222 -11.20 10.25 -7.45
C ASN A 222 -11.23 10.57 -5.95
N THR A 223 -12.39 10.87 -5.41
CA THR A 223 -12.56 11.22 -4.00
C THR A 223 -12.10 10.11 -3.04
N GLY A 224 -12.24 8.85 -3.43
CA GLY A 224 -11.76 7.71 -2.63
C GLY A 224 -10.23 7.57 -2.61
N SER A 225 -9.55 7.97 -3.69
CA SER A 225 -8.08 7.89 -3.81
C SER A 225 -7.38 8.72 -2.74
N LEU A 226 -7.96 9.82 -2.31
CA LEU A 226 -7.40 10.73 -1.32
C LEU A 226 -7.20 10.05 0.04
N TYR A 227 -8.03 9.06 0.35
CA TYR A 227 -8.01 8.35 1.62
C TYR A 227 -6.93 7.27 1.72
N LEU A 228 -6.15 7.03 0.65
CA LEU A 228 -4.92 6.22 0.74
C LEU A 228 -3.90 6.81 1.72
N THR A 229 -3.98 8.11 1.97
CA THR A 229 -3.21 8.76 3.03
C THR A 229 -3.40 8.12 4.41
N ALA A 230 -4.52 7.41 4.65
CA ALA A 230 -4.81 6.77 5.93
C ALA A 230 -3.80 5.69 6.34
N TYR A 231 -3.03 5.15 5.39
CA TYR A 231 -1.97 4.19 5.71
C TYR A 231 -0.88 4.75 6.64
N VAL A 232 -0.72 6.07 6.69
CA VAL A 232 0.22 6.70 7.63
C VAL A 232 -0.17 6.48 9.10
N PHE A 233 -1.42 6.13 9.36
CA PHE A 233 -1.96 5.91 10.70
C PHE A 233 -1.81 4.47 11.22
N LEU A 234 -1.22 3.54 10.45
CA LEU A 234 -1.01 2.15 10.88
C LEU A 234 -0.36 2.03 12.28
N PRO A 235 0.64 2.87 12.65
CA PRO A 235 1.28 2.74 13.96
C PRO A 235 0.47 3.33 15.13
N LEU A 236 -0.70 3.91 14.91
CA LEU A 236 -1.49 4.51 16.00
C LEU A 236 -1.93 3.51 17.08
N GLY A 237 -1.95 2.21 16.77
CA GLY A 237 -2.21 1.15 17.74
C GLY A 237 -1.02 0.80 18.64
N LEU A 238 0.14 1.40 18.41
CA LEU A 238 1.33 1.18 19.23
C LEU A 238 1.42 2.17 20.38
N PRO A 239 2.00 1.76 21.54
CA PRO A 239 2.21 2.63 22.69
C PRO A 239 3.14 3.80 22.41
#